data_fff446d63dee0b2d72a3aaebaba0b69a
#
_entry.id   fff446d63dee0b2d72a3aaebaba0b69a
#
_cell.length_a   1.000
_cell.length_b   1.000
_cell.length_c   1.000
_cell.angle_alpha   90.00
_cell.angle_beta   90.00
_cell.angle_gamma   90.00
#
_symmetry.space_group_name_H-M   'P 1'
#
loop_
_entity.id
_entity.type
_entity.pdbx_description
1 polymer ?
#
loop_
_entity_poly.entity_id
_entity_poly.type
_entity_poly.pdbx_seq_one_letter_code
_entity_poly.pdbx_strand_id
1 'polypeptide(L)'
;MNFIKNNLANAFTLGNLFSGSIGVINLVDGNYKVAAVCIIISLVLDFLDGFVARALKANSNLGAQLDSLADMVSFGLLPGVTMFKALEGFGNQFMDFELPFQLKYLGLFVALFSCLRLAIFNLDEEQSYYFKGLNTPSNTVLLFGMYYAFQETGMFWRTFENPVFLVGLIAASCWLLISPIKMIALKFKSMKLKDNYPKLILLLGGILLILILGLAGIPMVIVFYIIVSLIFQKQM
;
A
#
# COMPACT_ATOMS: atom_id res chain seq x y z
N MET A 1 34.68 -0.78 -5.05
CA MET A 1 33.60 -0.05 -5.77
C MET A 1 32.20 -0.68 -5.55
N ASN A 2 32.08 -2.00 -5.51
CA ASN A 2 30.79 -2.67 -5.25
C ASN A 2 30.24 -2.46 -3.83
N PHE A 3 31.11 -2.35 -2.81
CA PHE A 3 30.71 -2.12 -1.42
C PHE A 3 29.94 -0.78 -1.25
N ILE A 4 30.45 0.32 -1.83
CA ILE A 4 29.80 1.63 -1.75
C ILE A 4 28.47 1.62 -2.50
N LYS A 5 28.40 0.97 -3.67
CA LYS A 5 27.20 0.90 -4.50
C LYS A 5 26.05 0.13 -3.83
N ASN A 6 26.34 -1.03 -3.24
CA ASN A 6 25.36 -1.83 -2.51
C ASN A 6 24.91 -1.12 -1.23
N ASN A 7 25.83 -0.46 -0.53
CA ASN A 7 25.48 0.24 0.71
C ASN A 7 24.64 1.51 0.47
N LEU A 8 24.76 2.18 -0.69
CA LEU A 8 23.94 3.34 -1.01
C LEU A 8 22.47 2.95 -1.19
N ALA A 9 22.17 1.90 -1.95
CA ALA A 9 20.80 1.39 -2.10
C ALA A 9 20.23 0.96 -0.75
N ASN A 10 20.98 0.16 0.01
CA ASN A 10 20.56 -0.29 1.35
C ASN A 10 20.34 0.88 2.34
N ALA A 11 21.05 2.01 2.18
CA ALA A 11 20.83 3.19 3.01
C ALA A 11 19.45 3.83 2.75
N PHE A 12 18.99 3.87 1.50
CA PHE A 12 17.62 4.31 1.17
C PHE A 12 16.57 3.35 1.76
N THR A 13 16.79 2.04 1.66
CA THR A 13 15.92 1.03 2.24
C THR A 13 15.83 1.16 3.77
N LEU A 14 16.96 1.37 4.45
CA LEU A 14 16.97 1.62 5.90
C LEU A 14 16.32 2.95 6.26
N GLY A 15 16.44 3.97 5.40
CA GLY A 15 15.73 5.23 5.53
C GLY A 15 14.20 5.05 5.40
N ASN A 16 13.73 4.19 4.46
CA ASN A 16 12.34 3.78 4.34
C ASN A 16 11.84 3.14 5.64
N LEU A 17 12.57 2.15 6.16
CA LEU A 17 12.26 1.49 7.43
C LEU A 17 12.18 2.49 8.59
N PHE A 18 13.13 3.39 8.70
CA PHE A 18 13.18 4.40 9.76
C PHE A 18 11.99 5.36 9.68
N SER A 19 11.70 5.87 8.47
CA SER A 19 10.53 6.74 8.25
C SER A 19 9.23 6.02 8.58
N GLY A 20 9.06 4.78 8.12
CA GLY A 20 7.87 3.97 8.43
C GLY A 20 7.70 3.74 9.92
N SER A 21 8.79 3.47 10.64
CA SER A 21 8.79 3.29 12.10
C SER A 21 8.32 4.56 12.84
N ILE A 22 8.83 5.73 12.43
CA ILE A 22 8.36 7.03 12.96
C ILE A 22 6.88 7.22 12.65
N GLY A 23 6.45 6.87 11.43
CA GLY A 23 5.05 6.95 11.01
C GLY A 23 4.13 6.10 11.89
N VAL A 24 4.52 4.87 12.21
CA VAL A 24 3.77 3.98 13.10
C VAL A 24 3.63 4.57 14.50
N ILE A 25 4.73 5.06 15.10
CA ILE A 25 4.71 5.67 16.45
C ILE A 25 3.77 6.86 16.47
N ASN A 26 3.93 7.80 15.51
CA ASN A 26 3.09 8.99 15.46
C ASN A 26 1.61 8.66 15.23
N LEU A 27 1.31 7.62 14.44
CA LEU A 27 -0.06 7.19 14.20
C LEU A 27 -0.69 6.61 15.49
N VAL A 28 0.07 5.85 16.28
CA VAL A 28 -0.38 5.36 17.60
C VAL A 28 -0.69 6.53 18.52
N ASP A 29 0.13 7.58 18.50
CA ASP A 29 -0.06 8.81 19.30
C ASP A 29 -1.19 9.72 18.74
N GLY A 30 -1.84 9.34 17.62
CA GLY A 30 -2.92 10.11 17.00
C GLY A 30 -2.45 11.17 16.02
N ASN A 31 -1.15 11.30 15.75
CA ASN A 31 -0.55 12.27 14.84
C ASN A 31 -0.57 11.79 13.37
N TYR A 32 -1.77 11.54 12.82
CA TYR A 32 -1.92 11.02 11.46
C TYR A 32 -1.31 11.92 10.38
N LYS A 33 -1.18 13.24 10.60
CA LYS A 33 -0.52 14.16 9.65
C LYS A 33 0.98 13.89 9.52
N VAL A 34 1.65 13.62 10.64
CA VAL A 34 3.07 13.23 10.62
C VAL A 34 3.23 11.85 9.98
N ALA A 35 2.32 10.91 10.29
CA ALA A 35 2.31 9.61 9.63
C ALA A 35 2.15 9.72 8.10
N ALA A 36 1.32 10.65 7.60
CA ALA A 36 1.18 10.93 6.17
C ALA A 36 2.51 11.36 5.53
N VAL A 37 3.22 12.29 6.18
CA VAL A 37 4.54 12.74 5.71
C VAL A 37 5.53 11.57 5.70
N CYS A 38 5.54 10.73 6.74
CA CYS A 38 6.38 9.55 6.81
C CYS A 38 6.07 8.55 5.70
N ILE A 39 4.79 8.32 5.36
CA ILE A 39 4.41 7.45 4.23
C ILE A 39 4.96 8.01 2.92
N ILE A 40 4.81 9.30 2.67
CA ILE A 40 5.33 9.94 1.45
C ILE A 40 6.84 9.77 1.36
N ILE A 41 7.56 10.01 2.46
CA ILE A 41 9.02 9.82 2.52
C ILE A 41 9.36 8.34 2.26
N SER A 42 8.65 7.40 2.88
CA SER A 42 8.86 5.97 2.68
C SER A 42 8.65 5.55 1.24
N LEU A 43 7.58 6.02 0.57
CA LEU A 43 7.31 5.75 -0.85
C LEU A 43 8.42 6.28 -1.77
N VAL A 44 8.97 7.47 -1.46
CA VAL A 44 10.07 8.06 -2.22
C VAL A 44 11.36 7.26 -2.02
N LEU A 45 11.67 6.88 -0.78
CA LEU A 45 12.89 6.14 -0.44
C LEU A 45 12.87 4.73 -1.02
N ASP A 46 11.73 4.03 -0.98
CA ASP A 46 11.49 2.73 -1.62
C ASP A 46 11.69 2.82 -3.16
N PHE A 47 11.12 3.84 -3.79
CA PHE A 47 11.35 4.06 -5.22
C PHE A 47 12.84 4.30 -5.53
N LEU A 48 13.53 5.10 -4.70
CA LEU A 48 14.92 5.46 -4.90
C LEU A 48 15.86 4.28 -4.70
N ASP A 49 15.64 3.40 -3.71
CA ASP A 49 16.51 2.23 -3.50
C ASP A 49 16.46 1.26 -4.69
N GLY A 50 15.27 0.94 -5.19
CA GLY A 50 15.11 0.14 -6.40
C GLY A 50 15.67 0.81 -7.66
N PHE A 51 15.54 2.15 -7.78
CA PHE A 51 16.13 2.90 -8.89
C PHE A 51 17.66 2.87 -8.84
N VAL A 52 18.24 3.17 -7.67
CA VAL A 52 19.70 3.20 -7.44
C VAL A 52 20.30 1.80 -7.61
N ALA A 53 19.68 0.76 -7.06
CA ALA A 53 20.14 -0.62 -7.21
C ALA A 53 20.23 -1.03 -8.67
N ARG A 54 19.23 -0.71 -9.49
CA ARG A 54 19.22 -0.98 -10.95
C ARG A 54 20.25 -0.13 -11.69
N ALA A 55 20.32 1.17 -11.41
CA ALA A 55 21.25 2.10 -12.07
C ALA A 55 22.73 1.74 -11.82
N LEU A 56 23.04 1.30 -10.61
CA LEU A 56 24.40 0.91 -10.22
C LEU A 56 24.72 -0.57 -10.48
N LYS A 57 23.75 -1.36 -11.01
CA LYS A 57 23.84 -2.83 -11.15
C LYS A 57 24.26 -3.50 -9.82
N ALA A 58 23.68 -3.05 -8.73
CA ALA A 58 24.02 -3.41 -7.36
C ALA A 58 22.98 -4.33 -6.73
N ASN A 59 22.29 -5.14 -7.54
CA ASN A 59 21.30 -6.10 -7.05
C ASN A 59 21.98 -7.16 -6.19
N SER A 60 21.54 -7.30 -4.95
CA SER A 60 22.04 -8.29 -3.99
C SER A 60 20.87 -8.98 -3.29
N ASN A 61 21.07 -10.25 -2.90
CA ASN A 61 20.08 -10.97 -2.12
C ASN A 61 19.80 -10.28 -0.78
N LEU A 62 20.81 -9.66 -0.16
CA LEU A 62 20.65 -8.90 1.07
C LEU A 62 19.75 -7.67 0.83
N GLY A 63 19.98 -6.93 -0.26
CA GLY A 63 19.15 -5.76 -0.61
C GLY A 63 17.68 -6.12 -0.78
N ALA A 64 17.38 -7.20 -1.50
CA ALA A 64 16.01 -7.67 -1.70
C ALA A 64 15.31 -8.09 -0.39
N GLN A 65 16.07 -8.70 0.54
CA GLN A 65 15.52 -9.05 1.86
C GLN A 65 15.30 -7.80 2.73
N LEU A 66 16.22 -6.84 2.72
CA LEU A 66 16.08 -5.57 3.45
C LEU A 66 14.89 -4.78 2.94
N ASP A 67 14.69 -4.70 1.63
CA ASP A 67 13.56 -4.06 0.96
C ASP A 67 12.22 -4.62 1.48
N SER A 68 12.05 -5.94 1.43
CA SER A 68 10.84 -6.59 1.94
C SER A 68 10.61 -6.38 3.45
N LEU A 69 11.68 -6.33 4.25
CA LEU A 69 11.59 -6.07 5.69
C LEU A 69 11.22 -4.61 5.97
N ALA A 70 11.75 -3.66 5.21
CA ALA A 70 11.40 -2.25 5.30
C ALA A 70 9.95 -2.02 4.90
N ASP A 71 9.53 -2.60 3.77
CA ASP A 71 8.16 -2.55 3.27
C ASP A 71 7.16 -3.16 4.25
N MET A 72 7.56 -4.22 4.96
CA MET A 72 6.71 -4.82 5.98
C MET A 72 6.34 -3.82 7.08
N VAL A 73 7.24 -2.91 7.45
CA VAL A 73 6.96 -1.87 8.45
C VAL A 73 6.20 -0.71 7.82
N SER A 74 6.71 -0.16 6.72
CA SER A 74 6.19 1.08 6.11
C SER A 74 4.87 0.87 5.38
N PHE A 75 4.69 -0.30 4.75
CA PHE A 75 3.53 -0.59 3.90
C PHE A 75 2.73 -1.84 4.33
N GLY A 76 3.13 -2.47 5.44
CA GLY A 76 2.38 -3.54 6.07
C GLY A 76 1.86 -3.16 7.45
N LEU A 77 2.77 -2.87 8.38
CA LEU A 77 2.41 -2.53 9.77
C LEU A 77 1.68 -1.19 9.86
N LEU A 78 2.16 -0.15 9.18
CA LEU A 78 1.57 1.18 9.24
C LEU A 78 0.09 1.18 8.79
N PRO A 79 -0.33 0.64 7.63
CA PRO A 79 -1.74 0.54 7.27
C PRO A 79 -2.52 -0.40 8.21
N GLY A 80 -1.89 -1.44 8.78
CA GLY A 80 -2.49 -2.27 9.83
C GLY A 80 -2.82 -1.47 11.08
N VAL A 81 -1.89 -0.62 11.54
CA VAL A 81 -2.11 0.30 12.66
C VAL A 81 -3.13 1.39 12.30
N THR A 82 -3.20 1.81 11.05
CA THR A 82 -4.26 2.73 10.58
C THR A 82 -5.65 2.13 10.82
N MET A 83 -5.85 0.88 10.42
CA MET A 83 -7.13 0.19 10.64
C MET A 83 -7.37 -0.14 12.11
N PHE A 84 -6.31 -0.43 12.88
CA PHE A 84 -6.38 -0.56 14.32
C PHE A 84 -6.91 0.73 14.98
N LYS A 85 -6.38 1.90 14.61
CA LYS A 85 -6.85 3.21 15.09
C LYS A 85 -8.28 3.51 14.65
N ALA A 86 -8.63 3.17 13.42
CA ALA A 86 -9.99 3.35 12.89
C ALA A 86 -11.03 2.53 13.67
N LEU A 87 -10.67 1.35 14.16
CA LEU A 87 -11.56 0.47 14.92
C LEU A 87 -11.52 0.72 16.44
N GLU A 88 -10.59 1.54 16.94
CA GLU A 88 -10.36 1.70 18.40
C GLU A 88 -11.60 2.17 19.16
N GLY A 89 -12.43 3.03 18.56
CA GLY A 89 -13.63 3.59 19.18
C GLY A 89 -14.79 2.60 19.37
N PHE A 90 -14.76 1.44 18.69
CA PHE A 90 -15.87 0.47 18.75
C PHE A 90 -15.74 -0.56 19.88
N GLY A 91 -14.62 -0.60 20.59
CA GLY A 91 -14.42 -1.53 21.70
C GLY A 91 -14.48 -3.00 21.27
N ASN A 92 -15.34 -3.78 21.95
CA ASN A 92 -15.57 -5.21 21.67
C ASN A 92 -16.96 -5.50 21.07
N GLN A 93 -17.74 -4.47 20.75
CA GLN A 93 -19.08 -4.63 20.15
C GLN A 93 -19.00 -4.70 18.63
N PHE A 94 -19.55 -5.79 18.08
CA PHE A 94 -19.72 -5.97 16.63
C PHE A 94 -21.16 -6.33 16.32
N MET A 95 -21.89 -5.40 15.70
CA MET A 95 -23.35 -5.49 15.55
C MET A 95 -24.04 -5.69 16.91
N ASP A 96 -24.79 -6.78 17.07
CA ASP A 96 -25.50 -7.14 18.31
C ASP A 96 -24.72 -8.13 19.20
N PHE A 97 -23.45 -8.41 18.86
CA PHE A 97 -22.61 -9.38 19.56
C PHE A 97 -21.48 -8.69 20.32
N GLU A 98 -21.22 -9.16 21.53
CA GLU A 98 -20.04 -8.82 22.28
C GLU A 98 -18.95 -9.87 22.04
N LEU A 99 -17.81 -9.41 21.48
CA LEU A 99 -16.69 -10.28 21.19
C LEU A 99 -15.79 -10.44 22.42
N PRO A 100 -15.07 -11.59 22.55
CA PRO A 100 -14.13 -11.81 23.66
C PRO A 100 -12.84 -11.00 23.52
N PHE A 101 -12.70 -10.17 22.48
CA PHE A 101 -11.53 -9.32 22.19
C PHE A 101 -11.98 -7.97 21.60
N GLN A 102 -11.09 -6.98 21.63
CA GLN A 102 -11.36 -5.67 21.04
C GLN A 102 -11.24 -5.72 19.52
N LEU A 103 -12.23 -5.16 18.82
CA LEU A 103 -12.32 -5.11 17.35
C LEU A 103 -11.08 -4.53 16.69
N LYS A 104 -10.41 -3.57 17.33
CA LYS A 104 -9.24 -2.90 16.78
C LYS A 104 -8.12 -3.85 16.34
N TYR A 105 -7.99 -5.02 17.02
CA TYR A 105 -6.98 -6.01 16.65
C TYR A 105 -7.20 -6.63 15.27
N LEU A 106 -8.43 -6.57 14.72
CA LEU A 106 -8.70 -7.01 13.34
C LEU A 106 -7.94 -6.15 12.31
N GLY A 107 -7.65 -4.89 12.62
CA GLY A 107 -6.81 -4.03 11.77
C GLY A 107 -5.43 -4.61 11.48
N LEU A 108 -4.86 -5.35 12.43
CA LEU A 108 -3.53 -5.95 12.28
C LEU A 108 -3.50 -7.12 11.28
N PHE A 109 -4.65 -7.66 10.85
CA PHE A 109 -4.68 -8.63 9.75
C PHE A 109 -4.10 -8.04 8.45
N VAL A 110 -4.22 -6.75 8.23
CA VAL A 110 -3.56 -6.07 7.09
C VAL A 110 -2.04 -6.29 7.12
N ALA A 111 -1.42 -6.19 8.30
CA ALA A 111 0.02 -6.45 8.46
C ALA A 111 0.36 -7.92 8.19
N LEU A 112 -0.44 -8.88 8.70
CA LEU A 112 -0.23 -10.30 8.49
C LEU A 112 -0.31 -10.67 7.00
N PHE A 113 -1.31 -10.16 6.29
CA PHE A 113 -1.49 -10.42 4.86
C PHE A 113 -0.47 -9.69 4.00
N SER A 114 0.01 -8.52 4.43
CA SER A 114 1.13 -7.82 3.79
C SER A 114 2.43 -8.62 3.90
N CYS A 115 2.72 -9.19 5.07
CA CYS A 115 3.85 -10.08 5.29
C CYS A 115 3.77 -11.32 4.37
N LEU A 116 2.61 -11.97 4.34
CA LEU A 116 2.38 -13.13 3.47
C LEU A 116 2.58 -12.77 1.99
N ARG A 117 2.05 -11.63 1.56
CA ARG A 117 2.20 -11.13 0.19
C ARG A 117 3.66 -10.89 -0.17
N LEU A 118 4.46 -10.25 0.70
CA LEU A 118 5.88 -9.98 0.46
C LEU A 118 6.67 -11.30 0.38
N ALA A 119 6.36 -12.27 1.24
CA ALA A 119 6.98 -13.58 1.21
C ALA A 119 6.65 -14.34 -0.10
N ILE A 120 5.38 -14.34 -0.54
CA ILE A 120 4.96 -14.94 -1.82
C ILE A 120 5.68 -14.27 -2.99
N PHE A 121 5.75 -12.92 -2.99
CA PHE A 121 6.40 -12.15 -4.05
C PHE A 121 7.89 -12.51 -4.19
N ASN A 122 8.59 -12.70 -3.08
CA ASN A 122 10.01 -13.05 -3.10
C ASN A 122 10.29 -14.47 -3.62
N LEU A 123 9.28 -15.34 -3.62
CA LEU A 123 9.39 -16.73 -4.12
C LEU A 123 8.90 -16.89 -5.55
N ASP A 124 8.12 -15.95 -6.09
CA ASP A 124 7.50 -16.06 -7.41
C ASP A 124 8.39 -15.49 -8.51
N GLU A 125 9.02 -16.38 -9.28
CA GLU A 125 9.89 -16.03 -10.42
C GLU A 125 9.10 -15.53 -11.65
N GLU A 126 7.79 -15.75 -11.72
CA GLU A 126 6.96 -15.41 -12.88
C GLU A 126 6.53 -13.92 -12.93
N GLN A 127 6.70 -13.15 -11.85
CA GLN A 127 6.19 -11.77 -11.73
C GLN A 127 7.04 -10.70 -12.45
N SER A 128 7.70 -11.04 -13.54
CA SER A 128 8.50 -10.08 -14.31
C SER A 128 7.68 -9.09 -15.14
N TYR A 129 6.45 -9.46 -15.57
CA TYR A 129 5.63 -8.69 -16.50
C TYR A 129 4.30 -8.17 -15.91
N TYR A 130 3.78 -8.78 -14.86
CA TYR A 130 2.58 -8.36 -14.13
C TYR A 130 2.73 -8.71 -12.65
N PHE A 131 1.97 -8.03 -11.80
CA PHE A 131 1.93 -8.35 -10.37
C PHE A 131 0.65 -9.15 -10.08
N LYS A 132 0.77 -10.24 -9.31
CA LYS A 132 -0.38 -10.95 -8.75
C LYS A 132 -0.78 -10.24 -7.46
N GLY A 133 -2.04 -9.84 -7.34
CA GLY A 133 -2.57 -9.12 -6.20
C GLY A 133 -2.14 -7.65 -6.11
N LEU A 134 -2.77 -6.92 -5.19
CA LEU A 134 -2.45 -5.52 -4.92
C LEU A 134 -1.10 -5.43 -4.19
N ASN A 135 -0.22 -4.51 -4.61
CA ASN A 135 1.04 -4.30 -3.92
C ASN A 135 0.85 -3.57 -2.59
N THR A 136 1.78 -3.78 -1.64
CA THR A 136 1.71 -3.21 -0.29
C THR A 136 1.72 -1.68 -0.26
N PRO A 137 2.51 -0.94 -1.10
CA PRO A 137 2.41 0.52 -1.18
C PRO A 137 1.03 1.01 -1.64
N SER A 138 0.44 0.37 -2.68
CA SER A 138 -0.90 0.77 -3.14
C SER A 138 -1.97 0.49 -2.08
N ASN A 139 -1.88 -0.63 -1.38
CA ASN A 139 -2.79 -0.94 -0.27
C ASN A 139 -2.67 0.09 0.86
N THR A 140 -1.45 0.56 1.17
CA THR A 140 -1.22 1.62 2.14
C THR A 140 -1.87 2.93 1.71
N VAL A 141 -1.68 3.33 0.44
CA VAL A 141 -2.32 4.55 -0.12
C VAL A 141 -3.84 4.44 -0.07
N LEU A 142 -4.41 3.24 -0.31
CA LEU A 142 -5.85 3.01 -0.21
C LEU A 142 -6.34 3.20 1.24
N LEU A 143 -5.83 2.41 2.17
CA LEU A 143 -6.34 2.36 3.54
C LEU A 143 -6.03 3.63 4.32
N PHE A 144 -4.77 4.06 4.30
CA PHE A 144 -4.36 5.28 4.99
C PHE A 144 -4.94 6.53 4.31
N GLY A 145 -4.99 6.56 2.98
CA GLY A 145 -5.58 7.67 2.23
C GLY A 145 -7.07 7.86 2.53
N MET A 146 -7.85 6.77 2.65
CA MET A 146 -9.25 6.83 3.09
C MET A 146 -9.36 7.35 4.54
N TYR A 147 -8.53 6.84 5.45
CA TYR A 147 -8.49 7.30 6.84
C TYR A 147 -8.11 8.78 6.94
N TYR A 148 -7.09 9.21 6.22
CA TYR A 148 -6.65 10.60 6.17
C TYR A 148 -7.74 11.54 5.63
N ALA A 149 -8.38 11.15 4.52
CA ALA A 149 -9.48 11.93 3.95
C ALA A 149 -10.69 12.02 4.89
N PHE A 150 -10.99 10.94 5.63
CA PHE A 150 -12.01 10.96 6.68
C PHE A 150 -11.66 11.96 7.79
N GLN A 151 -10.44 11.93 8.32
CA GLN A 151 -9.99 12.82 9.40
C GLN A 151 -9.99 14.30 8.99
N GLU A 152 -9.63 14.62 7.73
CA GLU A 152 -9.52 16.00 7.28
C GLU A 152 -10.85 16.60 6.74
N THR A 153 -11.70 15.77 6.13
CA THR A 153 -12.86 16.27 5.37
C THR A 153 -14.19 15.59 5.73
N GLY A 154 -14.18 14.57 6.58
CA GLY A 154 -15.35 13.74 6.85
C GLY A 154 -15.76 12.82 5.68
N MET A 155 -14.99 12.78 4.58
CA MET A 155 -15.26 11.84 3.48
C MET A 155 -15.13 10.40 3.98
N PHE A 156 -15.89 9.49 3.38
CA PHE A 156 -15.94 8.08 3.80
C PHE A 156 -16.51 7.85 5.23
N TRP A 157 -17.24 8.82 5.80
CA TRP A 157 -17.82 8.71 7.14
C TRP A 157 -18.62 7.42 7.35
N ARG A 158 -19.42 6.98 6.34
CA ARG A 158 -20.19 5.73 6.42
C ARG A 158 -19.31 4.51 6.64
N THR A 159 -18.09 4.50 6.14
CA THR A 159 -17.12 3.43 6.33
C THR A 159 -16.50 3.52 7.72
N PHE A 160 -16.08 4.71 8.14
CA PHE A 160 -15.33 4.87 9.39
C PHE A 160 -16.19 4.98 10.64
N GLU A 161 -17.48 5.30 10.51
CA GLU A 161 -18.45 5.30 11.62
C GLU A 161 -19.23 3.98 11.74
N ASN A 162 -18.93 2.97 10.90
CA ASN A 162 -19.60 1.68 10.96
C ASN A 162 -18.56 0.54 10.98
N PRO A 163 -18.51 -0.26 12.07
CA PRO A 163 -17.53 -1.32 12.21
C PRO A 163 -17.68 -2.43 11.15
N VAL A 164 -18.89 -2.67 10.64
CA VAL A 164 -19.13 -3.69 9.61
C VAL A 164 -18.43 -3.31 8.29
N PHE A 165 -18.54 -2.04 7.88
CA PHE A 165 -17.86 -1.56 6.67
C PHE A 165 -16.34 -1.54 6.85
N LEU A 166 -15.83 -1.18 8.03
CA LEU A 166 -14.40 -1.22 8.32
C LEU A 166 -13.84 -2.65 8.27
N VAL A 167 -14.53 -3.59 8.91
CA VAL A 167 -14.13 -5.02 8.88
C VAL A 167 -14.21 -5.55 7.45
N GLY A 168 -15.25 -5.17 6.69
CA GLY A 168 -15.37 -5.50 5.26
C GLY A 168 -14.22 -4.94 4.43
N LEU A 169 -13.82 -3.69 4.68
CA LEU A 169 -12.68 -3.05 4.02
C LEU A 169 -11.36 -3.77 4.33
N ILE A 170 -11.13 -4.15 5.59
CA ILE A 170 -9.97 -4.93 6.03
C ILE A 170 -9.96 -6.28 5.31
N ALA A 171 -11.07 -7.01 5.32
CA ALA A 171 -11.18 -8.32 4.68
C ALA A 171 -10.92 -8.23 3.16
N ALA A 172 -11.51 -7.23 2.48
CA ALA A 172 -11.29 -6.98 1.06
C ALA A 172 -9.83 -6.63 0.76
N SER A 173 -9.19 -5.80 1.59
CA SER A 173 -7.77 -5.45 1.49
C SER A 173 -6.88 -6.69 1.65
N CYS A 174 -7.11 -7.49 2.68
CA CYS A 174 -6.36 -8.73 2.92
C CYS A 174 -6.48 -9.71 1.74
N TRP A 175 -7.70 -9.86 1.19
CA TRP A 175 -7.91 -10.70 0.03
C TRP A 175 -7.20 -10.14 -1.21
N LEU A 176 -7.28 -8.83 -1.46
CA LEU A 176 -6.64 -8.20 -2.61
C LEU A 176 -5.12 -8.35 -2.59
N LEU A 177 -4.47 -8.30 -1.42
CA LEU A 177 -3.03 -8.47 -1.26
C LEU A 177 -2.53 -9.82 -1.79
N ILE A 178 -3.29 -10.91 -1.57
CA ILE A 178 -2.91 -12.28 -1.95
C ILE A 178 -3.73 -12.82 -3.13
N SER A 179 -4.60 -12.00 -3.75
CA SER A 179 -5.47 -12.45 -4.84
C SER A 179 -4.66 -12.83 -6.09
N PRO A 180 -5.17 -13.76 -6.92
CA PRO A 180 -4.55 -14.12 -8.18
C PRO A 180 -4.78 -13.07 -9.29
N ILE A 181 -5.42 -11.95 -8.98
CA ILE A 181 -5.74 -10.89 -9.94
C ILE A 181 -4.44 -10.31 -10.48
N LYS A 182 -4.31 -10.29 -11.81
CA LYS A 182 -3.18 -9.63 -12.47
C LYS A 182 -3.39 -8.13 -12.44
N MET A 183 -2.45 -7.42 -11.85
CA MET A 183 -2.45 -5.96 -11.77
C MET A 183 -1.56 -5.37 -12.86
N ILE A 184 -1.99 -4.24 -13.45
CA ILE A 184 -1.24 -3.54 -14.48
C ILE A 184 0.11 -3.07 -13.94
N ALA A 185 1.21 -3.55 -14.56
CA ALA A 185 2.52 -2.98 -14.31
C ALA A 185 2.69 -1.69 -15.14
N LEU A 186 3.11 -0.61 -14.49
CA LEU A 186 3.36 0.69 -15.18
C LEU A 186 4.63 0.68 -16.06
N LYS A 187 5.18 -0.52 -16.34
CA LYS A 187 6.31 -0.67 -17.27
C LYS A 187 5.82 -0.55 -18.72
N PHE A 188 6.39 0.36 -19.49
CA PHE A 188 6.06 0.52 -20.91
C PHE A 188 6.76 -0.57 -21.73
N LYS A 189 5.97 -1.40 -22.45
CA LYS A 189 6.50 -2.45 -23.35
C LYS A 189 6.94 -1.89 -24.72
N SER A 190 6.28 -0.82 -25.17
CA SER A 190 6.53 -0.17 -26.46
C SER A 190 6.13 1.30 -26.40
N MET A 191 6.57 2.12 -27.37
CA MET A 191 6.15 3.52 -27.53
C MET A 191 4.79 3.64 -28.27
N LYS A 192 4.15 2.54 -28.66
CA LYS A 192 2.89 2.57 -29.40
C LYS A 192 1.70 2.79 -28.44
N LEU A 193 0.84 3.73 -28.78
CA LEU A 193 -0.37 4.05 -28.00
C LEU A 193 -1.29 2.84 -27.82
N LYS A 194 -1.40 1.99 -28.85
CA LYS A 194 -2.26 0.77 -28.82
C LYS A 194 -1.84 -0.22 -27.72
N ASP A 195 -0.58 -0.27 -27.33
CA ASP A 195 -0.07 -1.20 -26.33
C ASP A 195 -0.13 -0.61 -24.91
N ASN A 196 -0.42 0.69 -24.79
CA ASN A 196 -0.37 1.42 -23.52
C ASN A 196 -1.67 2.11 -23.14
N TYR A 197 -2.77 1.94 -23.91
CA TYR A 197 -4.02 2.63 -23.61
C TYR A 197 -4.60 2.35 -22.20
N PRO A 198 -4.47 1.15 -21.58
CA PRO A 198 -4.93 0.97 -20.19
C PRO A 198 -4.17 1.83 -19.20
N LYS A 199 -2.86 2.06 -19.45
CA LYS A 199 -2.02 2.93 -18.61
C LYS A 199 -2.37 4.40 -18.78
N LEU A 200 -2.73 4.81 -20.01
CA LEU A 200 -3.19 6.17 -20.29
C LEU A 200 -4.55 6.44 -19.63
N ILE A 201 -5.49 5.47 -19.70
CA ILE A 201 -6.77 5.54 -19.00
C ILE A 201 -6.53 5.70 -17.50
N LEU A 202 -5.61 4.91 -16.93
CA LEU A 202 -5.29 4.99 -15.51
C LEU A 202 -4.69 6.34 -15.13
N LEU A 203 -3.76 6.88 -15.95
CA LEU A 203 -3.14 8.16 -15.69
C LEU A 203 -4.15 9.31 -15.76
N LEU A 204 -4.89 9.40 -16.86
CA LEU A 204 -5.88 10.48 -17.08
C LEU A 204 -7.05 10.39 -16.08
N GLY A 205 -7.58 9.18 -15.86
CA GLY A 205 -8.64 8.95 -14.89
C GLY A 205 -8.18 9.21 -13.46
N GLY A 206 -6.95 8.85 -13.11
CA GLY A 206 -6.36 9.15 -11.81
C GLY A 206 -6.22 10.65 -11.55
N ILE A 207 -5.70 11.41 -12.53
CA ILE A 207 -5.61 12.88 -12.44
C ILE A 207 -7.01 13.47 -12.28
N LEU A 208 -7.98 13.04 -13.08
CA LEU A 208 -9.35 13.54 -13.01
C LEU A 208 -9.99 13.26 -11.64
N LEU A 209 -9.80 12.07 -11.08
CA LEU A 209 -10.28 11.72 -9.74
C LEU A 209 -9.70 12.63 -8.65
N ILE A 210 -8.41 12.92 -8.71
CA ILE A 210 -7.77 13.82 -7.74
C ILE A 210 -8.31 15.25 -7.90
N LEU A 211 -8.49 15.73 -9.13
CA LEU A 211 -9.01 17.09 -9.39
C LEU A 211 -10.46 17.26 -8.90
N ILE A 212 -11.30 16.22 -9.05
CA ILE A 212 -12.72 16.28 -8.66
C ILE A 212 -12.89 16.04 -7.15
N LEU A 213 -12.21 15.05 -6.58
CA LEU A 213 -12.43 14.58 -5.21
C LEU A 213 -11.38 15.12 -4.21
N GLY A 214 -10.36 15.86 -4.68
CA GLY A 214 -9.30 16.37 -3.80
C GLY A 214 -8.60 15.23 -3.05
N LEU A 215 -8.51 15.35 -1.72
CA LEU A 215 -7.84 14.37 -0.87
C LEU A 215 -8.44 12.96 -0.99
N ALA A 216 -9.76 12.85 -1.11
CA ALA A 216 -10.42 11.56 -1.30
C ALA A 216 -10.14 10.92 -2.68
N GLY A 217 -9.69 11.71 -3.65
CA GLY A 217 -9.27 11.22 -4.95
C GLY A 217 -8.06 10.30 -4.86
N ILE A 218 -7.15 10.53 -3.92
CA ILE A 218 -5.92 9.73 -3.75
C ILE A 218 -6.23 8.23 -3.55
N PRO A 219 -7.00 7.81 -2.53
CA PRO A 219 -7.39 6.41 -2.38
C PRO A 219 -8.30 5.92 -3.51
N MET A 220 -9.12 6.79 -4.11
CA MET A 220 -9.99 6.41 -5.22
C MET A 220 -9.20 6.09 -6.51
N VAL A 221 -8.02 6.66 -6.71
CA VAL A 221 -7.10 6.24 -7.79
C VAL A 221 -6.74 4.75 -7.64
N ILE A 222 -6.54 4.26 -6.41
CA ILE A 222 -6.22 2.84 -6.21
C ILE A 222 -7.45 1.96 -6.51
N VAL A 223 -8.65 2.38 -6.11
CA VAL A 223 -9.88 1.67 -6.49
C VAL A 223 -10.03 1.63 -8.02
N PHE A 224 -9.80 2.75 -8.68
CA PHE A 224 -9.82 2.84 -10.15
C PHE A 224 -8.74 1.95 -10.79
N TYR A 225 -7.53 1.91 -10.23
CA TYR A 225 -6.45 1.02 -10.66
C TYR A 225 -6.85 -0.45 -10.59
N ILE A 226 -7.53 -0.88 -9.51
CA ILE A 226 -8.04 -2.24 -9.37
C ILE A 226 -9.09 -2.53 -10.46
N ILE A 227 -10.05 -1.62 -10.67
CA ILE A 227 -11.11 -1.79 -11.67
C ILE A 227 -10.53 -1.89 -13.09
N VAL A 228 -9.62 -0.97 -13.45
CA VAL A 228 -8.96 -0.99 -14.77
C VAL A 228 -8.14 -2.26 -14.95
N SER A 229 -7.43 -2.73 -13.91
CA SER A 229 -6.68 -3.98 -13.96
C SER A 229 -7.59 -5.19 -14.19
N LEU A 230 -8.76 -5.25 -13.56
CA LEU A 230 -9.74 -6.32 -13.77
C LEU A 230 -10.30 -6.33 -15.19
N ILE A 231 -10.61 -5.15 -15.75
CA ILE A 231 -11.17 -5.03 -17.11
C ILE A 231 -10.16 -5.50 -18.16
N PHE A 232 -8.90 -5.11 -18.00
CA PHE A 232 -7.85 -5.38 -18.98
C PHE A 232 -7.00 -6.61 -18.66
N GLN A 233 -7.37 -7.43 -17.69
CA GLN A 233 -6.64 -8.61 -17.24
C GLN A 233 -6.30 -9.62 -18.35
N LYS A 234 -7.19 -9.75 -19.36
CA LYS A 234 -6.99 -10.66 -20.50
C LYS A 234 -5.96 -10.18 -21.53
N GLN A 235 -5.52 -8.92 -21.42
CA GLN A 235 -4.58 -8.29 -22.37
C GLN A 235 -3.15 -8.19 -21.79
N MET A 236 -2.97 -8.61 -20.55
CA MET A 236 -1.70 -8.70 -19.84
C MET A 236 -1.07 -10.08 -19.99
#